data_a46b2d8239fb2dcb4b27553bfb5a721b
#
_entry.id   a46b2d8239fb2dcb4b27553bfb5a721b
#
_cell.length_a   1.000
_cell.length_b   1.000
_cell.length_c   1.000
_cell.angle_alpha   90.00
_cell.angle_beta   90.00
_cell.angle_gamma   90.00
#
_symmetry.space_group_name_H-M   'P 1'
#
loop_
_entity.id
_entity.type
_entity.pdbx_description
1 polymer ?
#
loop_
_entity_poly.entity_id
_entity_poly.type
_entity_poly.pdbx_seq_one_letter_code
_entity_poly.pdbx_strand_id
1 'polypeptide(L)'
;MAREKYLSMRQNVTGFSFANLGLFTGFASSVVSAVYSLVLFDIFKLFFAEEMASSAVGIYAAIIAIFSMCVGLFSTQILRWFTKTRLLGIVLSFLGACYCMMSFSVKPGTFITLDFMAQFALTLLNILLPLFISDFSRGVGMEKLHARYLLWVNIGALIAPMFAMSVVSFFNNNYRMPLLAAGLVYFSGLLFFKHFGIVQEDKVIKRVNMRKTLRALKITALHFFKKDGMLRAYTVNFGYYALRAMRYLYVPIVVIEKGFTSETLGIVLSVGILPYIIIESFIGKLIKKFGVKIWLTIGFVSFAIFSIFATFVSGYALLAIFVLWQISGAFMEACHDLLFFDDMPKEHQARFYGVFRTSVNFPSVIAPILGGICIAVFNSTSAVWLITAVMGILSTIVLWSRK
;
A
#
# COMPACT_ATOMS: atom_id res chain seq x y z
N MET A 1 -31.19 -23.87 17.84
CA MET A 1 -29.89 -24.55 17.93
C MET A 1 -29.37 -25.10 16.59
N ALA A 2 -30.07 -26.05 15.89
CA ALA A 2 -29.57 -26.59 14.60
C ALA A 2 -29.50 -25.51 13.48
N ARG A 3 -30.51 -24.64 13.35
CA ARG A 3 -30.55 -23.56 12.38
C ARG A 3 -29.46 -22.48 12.63
N GLU A 4 -29.21 -22.16 13.89
CA GLU A 4 -28.14 -21.20 14.27
C GLU A 4 -26.74 -21.80 13.99
N LYS A 5 -26.56 -23.09 14.28
CA LYS A 5 -25.31 -23.82 13.97
C LYS A 5 -25.09 -23.89 12.45
N TYR A 6 -26.13 -24.13 11.67
CA TYR A 6 -26.05 -24.11 10.20
C TYR A 6 -25.72 -22.72 9.64
N LEU A 7 -26.36 -21.67 10.15
CA LEU A 7 -26.09 -20.28 9.74
C LEU A 7 -24.64 -19.86 10.11
N SER A 8 -24.15 -20.24 11.30
CA SER A 8 -22.77 -19.97 11.69
C SER A 8 -21.77 -20.75 10.84
N MET A 9 -22.03 -22.02 10.52
CA MET A 9 -21.19 -22.78 9.58
C MET A 9 -21.13 -22.14 8.19
N ARG A 10 -22.28 -21.73 7.64
CA ARG A 10 -22.35 -21.06 6.33
C ARG A 10 -21.61 -19.73 6.34
N GLN A 11 -21.73 -18.93 7.39
CA GLN A 11 -20.97 -17.68 7.55
C GLN A 11 -19.46 -17.93 7.63
N ASN A 12 -19.03 -18.97 8.32
CA ASN A 12 -17.61 -19.35 8.42
C ASN A 12 -17.03 -19.76 7.07
N VAL A 13 -17.73 -20.61 6.30
CA VAL A 13 -17.30 -21.01 4.95
C VAL A 13 -17.21 -19.80 4.03
N THR A 14 -18.23 -18.92 4.06
CA THR A 14 -18.25 -17.70 3.25
C THR A 14 -17.12 -16.74 3.64
N GLY A 15 -16.82 -16.58 4.92
CA GLY A 15 -15.74 -15.74 5.41
C GLY A 15 -14.37 -16.25 4.95
N PHE A 16 -14.10 -17.55 5.06
CA PHE A 16 -12.85 -18.13 4.57
C PHE A 16 -12.72 -18.08 3.05
N SER A 17 -13.79 -18.30 2.30
CA SER A 17 -13.80 -18.12 0.86
C SER A 17 -13.53 -16.68 0.47
N PHE A 18 -14.09 -15.71 1.20
CA PHE A 18 -13.81 -14.30 1.00
C PHE A 18 -12.33 -13.97 1.26
N ALA A 19 -11.73 -14.52 2.32
CA ALA A 19 -10.31 -14.30 2.61
C ALA A 19 -9.40 -14.74 1.45
N ASN A 20 -9.77 -15.80 0.72
CA ASN A 20 -9.01 -16.27 -0.44
C ASN A 20 -9.07 -15.28 -1.63
N LEU A 21 -10.03 -14.35 -1.67
CA LEU A 21 -10.04 -13.25 -2.64
C LEU A 21 -8.78 -12.36 -2.50
N GLY A 22 -8.16 -12.38 -1.31
CA GLY A 22 -6.87 -11.72 -1.06
C GLY A 22 -5.77 -12.14 -2.04
N LEU A 23 -5.77 -13.39 -2.52
CA LEU A 23 -4.80 -13.84 -3.52
C LEU A 23 -4.94 -13.06 -4.83
N PHE A 24 -6.16 -12.95 -5.36
CA PHE A 24 -6.43 -12.26 -6.61
C PHE A 24 -6.14 -10.76 -6.50
N THR A 25 -6.63 -10.13 -5.44
CA THR A 25 -6.44 -8.68 -5.23
C THR A 25 -4.99 -8.35 -4.90
N GLY A 26 -4.33 -9.16 -4.07
CA GLY A 26 -2.92 -9.02 -3.71
C GLY A 26 -2.00 -9.23 -4.91
N PHE A 27 -2.22 -10.29 -5.69
CA PHE A 27 -1.46 -10.56 -6.91
C PHE A 27 -1.63 -9.43 -7.93
N ALA A 28 -2.88 -9.08 -8.29
CA ALA A 28 -3.14 -8.05 -9.30
C ALA A 28 -2.57 -6.68 -8.89
N SER A 29 -2.79 -6.25 -7.64
CA SER A 29 -2.23 -4.98 -7.15
C SER A 29 -0.70 -4.97 -7.13
N SER A 30 -0.07 -6.10 -6.82
CA SER A 30 1.40 -6.20 -6.81
C SER A 30 2.00 -6.28 -8.21
N VAL A 31 1.31 -6.91 -9.19
CA VAL A 31 1.68 -6.83 -10.61
C VAL A 31 1.68 -5.37 -11.07
N VAL A 32 0.59 -4.63 -10.79
CA VAL A 32 0.50 -3.21 -11.13
C VAL A 32 1.61 -2.42 -10.44
N SER A 33 1.81 -2.60 -9.13
CA SER A 33 2.82 -1.88 -8.35
C SER A 33 4.24 -2.09 -8.89
N ALA A 34 4.55 -3.28 -9.39
CA ALA A 34 5.87 -3.60 -9.94
C ALA A 34 6.21 -2.82 -11.22
N VAL A 35 5.20 -2.54 -12.06
CA VAL A 35 5.41 -1.86 -13.36
C VAL A 35 4.95 -0.41 -13.39
N TYR A 36 4.16 0.03 -12.42
CA TYR A 36 3.47 1.32 -12.45
C TYR A 36 4.40 2.51 -12.65
N SER A 37 5.45 2.59 -11.83
CA SER A 37 6.44 3.68 -11.95
C SER A 37 7.21 3.64 -13.26
N LEU A 38 7.49 2.46 -13.80
CA LEU A 38 8.18 2.29 -15.09
C LEU A 38 7.29 2.72 -16.27
N VAL A 39 6.01 2.35 -16.27
CA VAL A 39 5.07 2.82 -17.29
C VAL A 39 4.93 4.35 -17.27
N LEU A 40 4.82 4.94 -16.10
CA LEU A 40 4.77 6.39 -15.96
C LEU A 40 6.08 7.05 -16.42
N PHE A 41 7.21 6.47 -16.07
CA PHE A 41 8.52 6.92 -16.48
C PHE A 41 8.64 6.92 -18.01
N ASP A 42 8.27 5.83 -18.68
CA ASP A 42 8.24 5.76 -20.15
C ASP A 42 7.32 6.80 -20.77
N ILE A 43 6.15 7.05 -20.16
CA ILE A 43 5.23 8.10 -20.65
C ILE A 43 5.86 9.49 -20.51
N PHE A 44 6.48 9.79 -19.38
CA PHE A 44 7.07 11.11 -19.15
C PHE A 44 8.37 11.34 -19.93
N LYS A 45 9.13 10.29 -20.25
CA LYS A 45 10.28 10.39 -21.19
C LYS A 45 9.90 10.87 -22.60
N LEU A 46 8.63 10.77 -23.00
CA LEU A 46 8.17 11.35 -24.26
C LEU A 46 8.16 12.89 -24.25
N PHE A 47 8.13 13.51 -23.07
CA PHE A 47 7.99 14.96 -22.90
C PHE A 47 9.18 15.60 -22.18
N PHE A 48 9.97 14.86 -21.43
CA PHE A 48 11.04 15.35 -20.56
C PHE A 48 12.31 14.52 -20.73
N ALA A 49 13.47 15.10 -20.38
CA ALA A 49 14.71 14.36 -20.20
C ALA A 49 14.58 13.34 -19.03
N GLU A 50 15.46 12.36 -18.97
CA GLU A 50 15.34 11.21 -18.02
C GLU A 50 15.17 11.64 -16.56
N GLU A 51 16.03 12.56 -16.09
CA GLU A 51 15.97 13.04 -14.70
C GLU A 51 14.67 13.79 -14.41
N MET A 52 14.22 14.62 -15.38
CA MET A 52 12.96 15.34 -15.29
C MET A 52 11.76 14.39 -15.35
N ALA A 53 11.84 13.32 -16.14
CA ALA A 53 10.80 12.29 -16.22
C ALA A 53 10.64 11.58 -14.86
N SER A 54 11.74 11.21 -14.19
CA SER A 54 11.72 10.60 -12.85
C SER A 54 11.11 11.54 -11.81
N SER A 55 11.43 12.84 -11.88
CA SER A 55 10.81 13.86 -11.03
C SER A 55 9.30 13.98 -11.30
N ALA A 56 8.88 13.98 -12.57
CA ALA A 56 7.47 14.06 -12.98
C ALA A 56 6.66 12.86 -12.49
N VAL A 57 7.24 11.66 -12.44
CA VAL A 57 6.61 10.47 -11.83
C VAL A 57 6.28 10.73 -10.36
N GLY A 58 7.19 11.33 -9.59
CA GLY A 58 6.96 11.68 -8.19
C GLY A 58 5.81 12.67 -8.00
N ILE A 59 5.79 13.74 -8.80
CA ILE A 59 4.73 14.75 -8.76
C ILE A 59 3.37 14.13 -9.15
N TYR A 60 3.34 13.30 -10.18
CA TYR A 60 2.13 12.62 -10.61
C TYR A 60 1.62 11.65 -9.54
N ALA A 61 2.49 10.87 -8.92
CA ALA A 61 2.12 9.97 -7.82
C ALA A 61 1.50 10.74 -6.64
N ALA A 62 1.99 11.94 -6.34
CA ALA A 62 1.40 12.80 -5.32
C ALA A 62 0.00 13.31 -5.72
N ILE A 63 -0.22 13.69 -6.98
CA ILE A 63 -1.55 14.08 -7.49
C ILE A 63 -2.53 12.92 -7.34
N ILE A 64 -2.14 11.71 -7.72
CA ILE A 64 -2.95 10.51 -7.56
C ILE A 64 -3.25 10.22 -6.08
N ALA A 65 -2.28 10.40 -5.18
CA ALA A 65 -2.50 10.22 -3.75
C ALA A 65 -3.52 11.23 -3.18
N ILE A 66 -3.44 12.50 -3.58
CA ILE A 66 -4.44 13.53 -3.22
C ILE A 66 -5.82 13.14 -3.75
N PHE A 67 -5.91 12.71 -5.00
CA PHE A 67 -7.16 12.24 -5.60
C PHE A 67 -7.76 11.08 -4.82
N SER A 68 -6.94 10.06 -4.49
CA SER A 68 -7.36 8.90 -3.69
C SER A 68 -7.85 9.31 -2.28
N MET A 69 -7.20 10.29 -1.64
CA MET A 69 -7.68 10.84 -0.37
C MET A 69 -9.07 11.50 -0.51
N CYS A 70 -9.28 12.27 -1.56
CA CYS A 70 -10.60 12.87 -1.85
C CYS A 70 -11.67 11.79 -2.06
N VAL A 71 -11.38 10.77 -2.88
CA VAL A 71 -12.28 9.62 -3.08
C VAL A 71 -12.60 8.93 -1.76
N GLY A 72 -11.60 8.72 -0.90
CA GLY A 72 -11.79 8.15 0.44
C GLY A 72 -12.78 8.93 1.30
N LEU A 73 -12.75 10.26 1.25
CA LEU A 73 -13.70 11.12 1.97
C LEU A 73 -15.15 10.98 1.46
N PHE A 74 -15.32 10.75 0.16
CA PHE A 74 -16.64 10.56 -0.45
C PHE A 74 -17.13 9.10 -0.43
N SER A 75 -16.31 8.15 -0.06
CA SER A 75 -16.61 6.73 -0.08
C SER A 75 -17.87 6.36 0.72
N THR A 76 -18.10 7.02 1.87
CA THR A 76 -19.29 6.81 2.70
C THR A 76 -20.60 7.19 1.99
N GLN A 77 -20.57 8.13 1.04
CA GLN A 77 -21.73 8.49 0.24
C GLN A 77 -21.98 7.45 -0.85
N ILE A 78 -20.92 6.96 -1.49
CA ILE A 78 -21.00 5.92 -2.53
C ILE A 78 -21.57 4.62 -1.92
N LEU A 79 -21.11 4.26 -0.73
CA LEU A 79 -21.62 3.10 0.02
C LEU A 79 -23.11 3.17 0.41
N ARG A 80 -23.77 4.30 0.23
CA ARG A 80 -25.22 4.44 0.43
C ARG A 80 -26.02 4.19 -0.83
N TRP A 81 -25.43 4.40 -2.01
CA TRP A 81 -26.11 4.21 -3.28
C TRP A 81 -26.08 2.76 -3.74
N PHE A 82 -25.09 2.00 -3.28
CA PHE A 82 -24.88 0.61 -3.68
C PHE A 82 -24.79 -0.30 -2.46
N THR A 83 -25.30 -1.50 -2.58
CA THR A 83 -25.00 -2.57 -1.63
C THR A 83 -23.50 -2.91 -1.69
N LYS A 84 -22.88 -3.25 -0.57
CA LYS A 84 -21.44 -3.58 -0.52
C LYS A 84 -21.09 -4.67 -1.53
N THR A 85 -21.93 -5.71 -1.63
CA THR A 85 -21.77 -6.83 -2.56
C THR A 85 -21.79 -6.37 -4.02
N ARG A 86 -22.77 -5.54 -4.41
CA ARG A 86 -22.84 -4.97 -5.77
C ARG A 86 -21.64 -4.08 -6.05
N LEU A 87 -21.29 -3.22 -5.09
CA LEU A 87 -20.17 -2.29 -5.26
C LEU A 87 -18.87 -3.04 -5.44
N LEU A 88 -18.61 -4.11 -4.68
CA LEU A 88 -17.40 -4.93 -4.86
C LEU A 88 -17.34 -5.55 -6.25
N GLY A 89 -18.46 -6.10 -6.74
CA GLY A 89 -18.53 -6.64 -8.10
C GLY A 89 -18.29 -5.59 -9.18
N ILE A 90 -18.87 -4.39 -9.04
CA ILE A 90 -18.62 -3.25 -9.96
C ILE A 90 -17.17 -2.83 -9.93
N VAL A 91 -16.58 -2.68 -8.74
CA VAL A 91 -15.20 -2.24 -8.56
C VAL A 91 -14.21 -3.24 -9.17
N LEU A 92 -14.38 -4.55 -8.94
CA LEU A 92 -13.52 -5.58 -9.55
C LEU A 92 -13.64 -5.60 -11.07
N SER A 93 -14.86 -5.50 -11.61
CA SER A 93 -15.09 -5.41 -13.07
C SER A 93 -14.45 -4.18 -13.67
N PHE A 94 -14.61 -3.05 -13.00
CA PHE A 94 -14.11 -1.76 -13.48
C PHE A 94 -12.59 -1.69 -13.44
N LEU A 95 -11.94 -2.20 -12.38
CA LEU A 95 -10.48 -2.34 -12.31
C LEU A 95 -9.98 -3.25 -13.43
N GLY A 96 -10.61 -4.41 -13.61
CA GLY A 96 -10.27 -5.32 -14.70
C GLY A 96 -10.31 -4.64 -16.06
N ALA A 97 -11.39 -3.92 -16.36
CA ALA A 97 -11.55 -3.19 -17.61
C ALA A 97 -10.52 -2.06 -17.77
N CYS A 98 -10.30 -1.23 -16.73
CA CYS A 98 -9.32 -0.15 -16.79
C CYS A 98 -7.92 -0.67 -17.06
N TYR A 99 -7.44 -1.69 -16.34
CA TYR A 99 -6.10 -2.22 -16.56
C TYR A 99 -5.94 -2.92 -17.91
N CYS A 100 -6.94 -3.65 -18.38
CA CYS A 100 -6.93 -4.19 -19.75
C CYS A 100 -6.84 -3.06 -20.79
N MET A 101 -7.63 -2.00 -20.64
CA MET A 101 -7.59 -0.85 -21.58
C MET A 101 -6.26 -0.08 -21.49
N MET A 102 -5.68 0.07 -20.29
CA MET A 102 -4.37 0.71 -20.10
C MET A 102 -3.26 -0.03 -20.83
N SER A 103 -3.31 -1.38 -20.88
CA SER A 103 -2.28 -2.18 -21.54
C SER A 103 -2.20 -1.90 -23.06
N PHE A 104 -3.32 -1.56 -23.70
CA PHE A 104 -3.40 -1.23 -25.12
C PHE A 104 -3.39 0.26 -25.41
N SER A 105 -3.35 1.13 -24.40
CA SER A 105 -3.40 2.57 -24.60
C SER A 105 -2.09 3.08 -25.20
N VAL A 106 -2.15 3.64 -26.41
CA VAL A 106 -0.99 4.24 -27.09
C VAL A 106 -0.80 5.70 -26.64
N LYS A 107 -1.90 6.43 -26.49
CA LYS A 107 -1.88 7.88 -26.18
C LYS A 107 -1.68 8.10 -24.68
N PRO A 108 -0.68 8.92 -24.25
CA PRO A 108 -0.44 9.24 -22.85
C PRO A 108 -1.67 9.78 -22.12
N GLY A 109 -2.45 10.65 -22.72
CA GLY A 109 -3.66 11.20 -22.12
C GLY A 109 -4.74 10.15 -21.83
N THR A 110 -4.90 9.14 -22.72
CA THR A 110 -5.82 8.02 -22.47
C THR A 110 -5.34 7.18 -21.29
N PHE A 111 -4.03 6.89 -21.21
CA PHE A 111 -3.46 6.18 -20.07
C PHE A 111 -3.74 6.90 -18.75
N ILE A 112 -3.41 8.21 -18.70
CA ILE A 112 -3.61 9.06 -17.51
C ILE A 112 -5.08 9.06 -17.08
N THR A 113 -6.02 9.21 -18.03
CA THR A 113 -7.46 9.18 -17.72
C THR A 113 -7.89 7.84 -17.14
N LEU A 114 -7.46 6.73 -17.74
CA LEU A 114 -7.76 5.38 -17.26
C LEU A 114 -7.13 5.13 -15.89
N ASP A 115 -5.93 5.68 -15.62
CA ASP A 115 -5.28 5.56 -14.33
C ASP A 115 -6.09 6.28 -13.23
N PHE A 116 -6.56 7.49 -13.44
CA PHE A 116 -7.48 8.16 -12.49
C PHE A 116 -8.73 7.32 -12.21
N MET A 117 -9.30 6.72 -13.24
CA MET A 117 -10.46 5.83 -13.10
C MET A 117 -10.12 4.55 -12.32
N ALA A 118 -8.97 3.95 -12.60
CA ALA A 118 -8.47 2.78 -11.87
C ALA A 118 -8.19 3.11 -10.40
N GLN A 119 -7.55 4.24 -10.11
CA GLN A 119 -7.25 4.68 -8.74
C GLN A 119 -8.51 5.00 -7.93
N PHE A 120 -9.55 5.54 -8.58
CA PHE A 120 -10.88 5.68 -7.97
C PHE A 120 -11.40 4.33 -7.49
N ALA A 121 -11.42 3.33 -8.37
CA ALA A 121 -11.92 2.00 -8.06
C ALA A 121 -11.03 1.26 -7.04
N LEU A 122 -9.70 1.39 -7.16
CA LEU A 122 -8.74 0.81 -6.22
C LEU A 122 -8.91 1.37 -4.80
N THR A 123 -9.16 2.67 -4.68
CA THR A 123 -9.45 3.30 -3.38
C THR A 123 -10.72 2.74 -2.76
N LEU A 124 -11.77 2.54 -3.55
CA LEU A 124 -13.01 1.90 -3.08
C LEU A 124 -12.77 0.44 -2.69
N LEU A 125 -11.98 -0.31 -3.46
CA LEU A 125 -11.61 -1.69 -3.13
C LEU A 125 -10.92 -1.78 -1.77
N ASN A 126 -9.94 -0.91 -1.53
CA ASN A 126 -9.19 -0.86 -0.28
C ASN A 126 -10.04 -0.50 0.95
N ILE A 127 -11.19 0.14 0.74
CA ILE A 127 -12.18 0.42 1.80
C ILE A 127 -13.15 -0.77 1.97
N LEU A 128 -13.59 -1.38 0.87
CA LEU A 128 -14.56 -2.47 0.91
C LEU A 128 -13.98 -3.74 1.55
N LEU A 129 -12.74 -4.11 1.23
CA LEU A 129 -12.13 -5.36 1.70
C LEU A 129 -12.08 -5.44 3.24
N PRO A 130 -11.59 -4.44 4.00
CA PRO A 130 -11.64 -4.45 5.46
C PRO A 130 -13.07 -4.47 6.02
N LEU A 131 -14.02 -3.79 5.36
CA LEU A 131 -15.43 -3.80 5.78
C LEU A 131 -16.03 -5.20 5.68
N PHE A 132 -15.76 -5.94 4.60
CA PHE A 132 -16.20 -7.33 4.46
C PHE A 132 -15.53 -8.25 5.49
N ILE A 133 -14.23 -8.10 5.74
CA ILE A 133 -13.52 -8.86 6.78
C ILE A 133 -14.15 -8.62 8.14
N SER A 134 -14.44 -7.38 8.50
CA SER A 134 -15.13 -7.03 9.74
C SER A 134 -16.53 -7.66 9.84
N ASP A 135 -17.28 -7.66 8.76
CA ASP A 135 -18.63 -8.20 8.74
C ASP A 135 -18.68 -9.73 8.84
N PHE A 136 -17.76 -10.43 8.18
CA PHE A 136 -17.65 -11.89 8.24
C PHE A 136 -16.96 -12.41 9.51
N SER A 137 -16.31 -11.55 10.26
CA SER A 137 -15.54 -11.94 11.46
C SER A 137 -16.41 -12.41 12.63
N ARG A 138 -17.71 -12.15 12.62
CA ARG A 138 -18.63 -12.45 13.74
C ARG A 138 -18.74 -13.93 14.13
N GLY A 139 -18.36 -14.86 13.24
CA GLY A 139 -18.41 -16.30 13.50
C GLY A 139 -17.05 -16.97 13.69
N VAL A 140 -15.98 -16.42 13.09
CA VAL A 140 -14.65 -17.06 13.02
C VAL A 140 -13.63 -16.39 13.93
N GLY A 141 -13.90 -15.15 14.34
CA GLY A 141 -12.93 -14.25 14.97
C GLY A 141 -12.19 -13.40 13.93
N MET A 142 -12.15 -12.09 14.19
CA MET A 142 -11.58 -11.12 13.27
C MET A 142 -10.10 -11.39 12.98
N GLU A 143 -9.35 -11.79 13.99
CA GLU A 143 -7.92 -12.06 13.89
C GLU A 143 -7.60 -13.20 12.92
N LYS A 144 -8.33 -14.33 13.02
CA LYS A 144 -8.11 -15.50 12.14
C LYS A 144 -8.46 -15.19 10.68
N LEU A 145 -9.57 -14.50 10.45
CA LEU A 145 -10.01 -14.16 9.10
C LEU A 145 -9.07 -13.14 8.46
N HIS A 146 -8.67 -12.13 9.22
CA HIS A 146 -7.72 -11.11 8.76
C HIS A 146 -6.35 -11.71 8.47
N ALA A 147 -5.82 -12.54 9.37
CA ALA A 147 -4.54 -13.23 9.16
C ALA A 147 -4.56 -14.11 7.89
N ARG A 148 -5.67 -14.84 7.65
CA ARG A 148 -5.81 -15.64 6.42
C ARG A 148 -5.87 -14.76 5.17
N TYR A 149 -6.58 -13.64 5.22
CA TYR A 149 -6.62 -12.69 4.12
C TYR A 149 -5.23 -12.12 3.81
N LEU A 150 -4.49 -11.67 4.84
CA LEU A 150 -3.12 -11.16 4.67
C LEU A 150 -2.17 -12.22 4.14
N LEU A 151 -2.28 -13.46 4.59
CA LEU A 151 -1.47 -14.58 4.06
C LEU A 151 -1.65 -14.70 2.53
N TRP A 152 -2.89 -14.70 2.04
CA TRP A 152 -3.15 -14.79 0.61
C TRP A 152 -2.68 -13.55 -0.16
N VAL A 153 -2.84 -12.36 0.39
CA VAL A 153 -2.30 -11.12 -0.18
C VAL A 153 -0.77 -11.20 -0.30
N ASN A 154 -0.08 -11.66 0.75
CA ASN A 154 1.37 -11.77 0.76
C ASN A 154 1.90 -12.85 -0.19
N ILE A 155 1.20 -13.99 -0.31
CA ILE A 155 1.53 -15.00 -1.33
C ILE A 155 1.40 -14.41 -2.75
N GLY A 156 0.31 -13.68 -3.01
CA GLY A 156 0.14 -12.96 -4.26
C GLY A 156 1.25 -11.94 -4.51
N ALA A 157 1.59 -11.15 -3.49
CA ALA A 157 2.64 -10.14 -3.57
C ALA A 157 4.05 -10.73 -3.77
N LEU A 158 4.32 -11.93 -3.26
CA LEU A 158 5.60 -12.61 -3.44
C LEU A 158 5.82 -13.03 -4.90
N ILE A 159 4.80 -13.56 -5.54
CA ILE A 159 4.90 -14.12 -6.90
C ILE A 159 4.75 -13.03 -7.98
N ALA A 160 3.95 -12.03 -7.71
CA ALA A 160 3.52 -11.04 -8.69
C ALA A 160 4.65 -10.24 -9.36
N PRO A 161 5.66 -9.71 -8.66
CA PRO A 161 6.70 -8.92 -9.31
C PRO A 161 7.55 -9.74 -10.29
N MET A 162 7.92 -10.96 -9.91
CA MET A 162 8.67 -11.85 -10.79
C MET A 162 7.84 -12.20 -12.02
N PHE A 163 6.57 -12.53 -11.84
CA PHE A 163 5.64 -12.78 -12.95
C PHE A 163 5.52 -11.55 -13.86
N ALA A 164 5.29 -10.36 -13.28
CA ALA A 164 5.14 -9.12 -14.04
C ALA A 164 6.37 -8.82 -14.90
N MET A 165 7.57 -8.96 -14.33
CA MET A 165 8.81 -8.68 -15.04
C MET A 165 9.14 -9.77 -16.08
N SER A 166 8.76 -11.02 -15.86
CA SER A 166 8.85 -12.06 -16.90
C SER A 166 7.93 -11.77 -18.09
N VAL A 167 6.73 -11.25 -17.83
CA VAL A 167 5.82 -10.77 -18.90
C VAL A 167 6.43 -9.59 -19.65
N VAL A 168 7.04 -8.62 -18.94
CA VAL A 168 7.74 -7.49 -19.57
C VAL A 168 8.83 -7.98 -20.52
N SER A 169 9.70 -8.89 -20.06
CA SER A 169 10.77 -9.47 -20.88
C SER A 169 10.24 -10.22 -22.09
N PHE A 170 9.21 -11.05 -21.90
CA PHE A 170 8.59 -11.82 -22.98
C PHE A 170 8.00 -10.92 -24.08
N PHE A 171 7.47 -9.76 -23.73
CA PHE A 171 6.91 -8.78 -24.67
C PHE A 171 7.88 -7.63 -25.02
N ASN A 172 9.18 -7.94 -25.19
CA ASN A 172 10.21 -6.98 -25.64
C ASN A 172 10.31 -5.72 -24.76
N ASN A 173 10.34 -5.88 -23.44
CA ASN A 173 10.40 -4.80 -22.45
C ASN A 173 9.19 -3.83 -22.47
N ASN A 174 8.02 -4.31 -22.85
CA ASN A 174 6.80 -3.54 -22.79
C ASN A 174 6.20 -3.59 -21.37
N TYR A 175 6.43 -2.54 -20.57
CA TYR A 175 5.92 -2.43 -19.20
C TYR A 175 4.39 -2.34 -19.09
N ARG A 176 3.66 -2.15 -20.20
CA ARG A 176 2.18 -2.10 -20.19
C ARG A 176 1.55 -3.49 -20.22
N MET A 177 2.23 -4.51 -20.74
CA MET A 177 1.66 -5.86 -20.87
C MET A 177 1.29 -6.52 -19.54
N PRO A 178 2.03 -6.38 -18.44
CA PRO A 178 1.59 -6.89 -17.14
C PRO A 178 0.26 -6.31 -16.65
N LEU A 179 -0.12 -5.10 -17.10
CA LEU A 179 -1.42 -4.52 -16.75
C LEU A 179 -2.58 -5.35 -17.32
N LEU A 180 -2.40 -5.95 -18.51
CA LEU A 180 -3.39 -6.90 -19.07
C LEU A 180 -3.58 -8.09 -18.14
N ALA A 181 -2.47 -8.68 -17.66
CA ALA A 181 -2.53 -9.80 -16.73
C ALA A 181 -3.22 -9.39 -15.41
N ALA A 182 -2.90 -8.22 -14.85
CA ALA A 182 -3.56 -7.70 -13.67
C ALA A 182 -5.07 -7.52 -13.88
N GLY A 183 -5.47 -6.98 -15.03
CA GLY A 183 -6.88 -6.83 -15.41
C GLY A 183 -7.62 -8.17 -15.47
N LEU A 184 -7.02 -9.18 -16.10
CA LEU A 184 -7.57 -10.55 -16.17
C LEU A 184 -7.68 -11.19 -14.78
N VAL A 185 -6.72 -10.96 -13.91
CA VAL A 185 -6.76 -11.46 -12.51
C VAL A 185 -7.87 -10.79 -11.71
N TYR A 186 -8.15 -9.48 -11.90
CA TYR A 186 -9.32 -8.84 -11.28
C TYR A 186 -10.64 -9.43 -11.78
N PHE A 187 -10.75 -9.76 -13.08
CA PHE A 187 -11.92 -10.47 -13.59
C PHE A 187 -12.04 -11.89 -13.02
N SER A 188 -10.91 -12.61 -12.88
CA SER A 188 -10.91 -13.92 -12.22
C SER A 188 -11.35 -13.83 -10.77
N GLY A 189 -10.91 -12.80 -10.04
CA GLY A 189 -11.37 -12.47 -8.68
C GLY A 189 -12.88 -12.19 -8.63
N LEU A 190 -13.43 -11.51 -9.64
CA LEU A 190 -14.88 -11.30 -9.76
C LEU A 190 -15.64 -12.60 -9.99
N LEU A 191 -15.14 -13.47 -10.88
CA LEU A 191 -15.77 -14.79 -11.13
C LEU A 191 -15.73 -15.65 -9.87
N PHE A 192 -14.59 -15.67 -9.18
CA PHE A 192 -14.44 -16.32 -7.89
C PHE A 192 -15.44 -15.79 -6.87
N PHE A 193 -15.56 -14.47 -6.74
CA PHE A 193 -16.51 -13.83 -5.83
C PHE A 193 -17.96 -14.20 -6.13
N LYS A 194 -18.34 -14.23 -7.41
CA LYS A 194 -19.70 -14.63 -7.82
C LYS A 194 -19.94 -16.13 -7.61
N HIS A 195 -18.96 -16.99 -7.94
CA HIS A 195 -19.09 -18.45 -7.81
C HIS A 195 -19.36 -18.88 -6.36
N PHE A 196 -18.68 -18.29 -5.40
CA PHE A 196 -18.87 -18.62 -3.99
C PHE A 196 -20.12 -17.96 -3.37
N GLY A 197 -20.92 -17.23 -4.16
CA GLY A 197 -22.18 -16.63 -3.72
C GLY A 197 -22.00 -15.79 -2.46
N ILE A 198 -20.92 -15.01 -2.38
CA ILE A 198 -20.60 -14.18 -1.22
C ILE A 198 -21.61 -13.03 -1.17
N VAL A 199 -22.72 -13.26 -0.49
CA VAL A 199 -23.79 -12.28 -0.30
C VAL A 199 -23.79 -11.87 1.16
N GLN A 200 -23.79 -10.58 1.39
CA GLN A 200 -23.93 -10.01 2.72
C GLN A 200 -25.25 -9.27 2.83
N GLU A 201 -25.94 -9.44 3.96
CA GLU A 201 -27.08 -8.59 4.32
C GLU A 201 -26.60 -7.15 4.58
N ASP A 202 -27.04 -6.23 3.76
CA ASP A 202 -26.64 -4.84 3.86
C ASP A 202 -27.29 -4.15 5.06
N LYS A 203 -26.47 -3.68 5.98
CA LYS A 203 -26.93 -2.73 6.98
C LYS A 203 -26.96 -1.34 6.34
N VAL A 204 -28.12 -0.71 6.34
CA VAL A 204 -28.29 0.67 5.88
C VAL A 204 -27.37 1.58 6.69
N ILE A 205 -26.41 2.21 6.01
CA ILE A 205 -25.52 3.20 6.63
C ILE A 205 -26.32 4.46 6.93
N LYS A 206 -26.42 4.85 8.21
CA LYS A 206 -27.14 6.06 8.64
C LYS A 206 -26.58 7.32 7.96
N ARG A 207 -27.47 8.28 7.66
CA ARG A 207 -27.09 9.57 7.07
C ARG A 207 -26.07 10.30 7.98
N VAL A 208 -24.87 10.54 7.46
CA VAL A 208 -23.83 11.33 8.11
C VAL A 208 -23.85 12.74 7.51
N ASN A 209 -23.96 13.75 8.32
CA ASN A 209 -23.88 15.14 7.85
C ASN A 209 -22.39 15.51 7.66
N MET A 210 -21.97 15.71 6.42
CA MET A 210 -20.55 15.96 6.05
C MET A 210 -19.97 17.16 6.83
N ARG A 211 -20.71 18.27 6.96
CA ARG A 211 -20.23 19.47 7.69
C ARG A 211 -20.01 19.18 9.18
N LYS A 212 -20.92 18.43 9.80
CA LYS A 212 -20.78 18.01 11.22
C LYS A 212 -19.58 17.09 11.37
N THR A 213 -19.39 16.17 10.42
CA THR A 213 -18.25 15.22 10.43
C THR A 213 -16.91 15.93 10.29
N LEU A 214 -16.78 16.88 9.35
CA LEU A 214 -15.54 17.63 9.14
C LEU A 214 -15.22 18.51 10.37
N ARG A 215 -16.23 19.15 10.98
CA ARG A 215 -16.04 19.92 12.23
C ARG A 215 -15.61 19.02 13.39
N ALA A 216 -16.23 17.87 13.53
CA ALA A 216 -15.89 16.87 14.54
C ALA A 216 -14.47 16.32 14.30
N LEU A 217 -14.08 16.06 13.06
CA LEU A 217 -12.71 15.65 12.68
C LEU A 217 -11.68 16.70 13.06
N LYS A 218 -11.92 17.99 12.76
CA LYS A 218 -11.02 19.07 13.15
C LYS A 218 -10.81 19.13 14.67
N ILE A 219 -11.90 19.08 15.44
CA ILE A 219 -11.84 19.10 16.91
C ILE A 219 -11.10 17.85 17.43
N THR A 220 -11.40 16.68 16.86
CA THR A 220 -10.74 15.42 17.24
C THR A 220 -9.25 15.44 16.92
N ALA A 221 -8.85 15.98 15.76
CA ALA A 221 -7.44 16.13 15.39
C ALA A 221 -6.68 17.04 16.36
N LEU A 222 -7.25 18.18 16.71
CA LEU A 222 -6.65 19.10 17.70
C LEU A 222 -6.45 18.43 19.07
N HIS A 223 -7.43 17.63 19.52
CA HIS A 223 -7.31 16.88 20.77
C HIS A 223 -6.30 15.73 20.67
N PHE A 224 -6.22 15.08 19.50
CA PHE A 224 -5.26 14.02 19.25
C PHE A 224 -3.81 14.52 19.41
N PHE A 225 -3.45 15.60 18.72
CA PHE A 225 -2.08 16.13 18.76
C PHE A 225 -1.70 16.82 20.10
N LYS A 226 -2.68 17.12 20.95
CA LYS A 226 -2.43 17.62 22.32
C LYS A 226 -2.15 16.49 23.32
N LYS A 227 -2.44 15.24 22.98
CA LYS A 227 -2.23 14.09 23.86
C LYS A 227 -0.78 13.64 23.82
N ASP A 228 -0.19 13.36 24.97
CA ASP A 228 1.18 12.89 25.09
C ASP A 228 1.38 11.59 24.29
N GLY A 229 2.52 11.50 23.60
CA GLY A 229 2.87 10.34 22.76
C GLY A 229 2.21 10.31 21.39
N MET A 230 1.08 11.00 21.16
CA MET A 230 0.34 10.89 19.90
C MET A 230 1.06 11.54 18.71
N LEU A 231 1.71 12.67 18.91
CA LEU A 231 2.53 13.29 17.88
C LEU A 231 3.70 12.34 17.48
N ARG A 232 4.32 11.70 18.48
CA ARG A 232 5.38 10.71 18.26
C ARG A 232 4.86 9.52 17.47
N ALA A 233 3.77 8.88 17.90
CA ALA A 233 3.17 7.75 17.20
C ALA A 233 2.79 8.12 15.75
N TYR A 234 2.21 9.30 15.54
CA TYR A 234 1.85 9.82 14.23
C TYR A 234 3.07 10.02 13.32
N THR A 235 4.12 10.68 13.82
CA THR A 235 5.33 10.99 13.04
C THR A 235 6.12 9.73 12.71
N VAL A 236 6.20 8.77 13.63
CA VAL A 236 6.86 7.47 13.37
C VAL A 236 6.10 6.68 12.29
N ASN A 237 4.77 6.64 12.38
CA ASN A 237 3.94 5.98 11.38
C ASN A 237 4.04 6.69 10.02
N PHE A 238 4.00 8.02 10.01
CA PHE A 238 4.25 8.83 8.82
C PHE A 238 5.62 8.50 8.19
N GLY A 239 6.68 8.44 9.00
CA GLY A 239 8.03 8.09 8.54
C GLY A 239 8.07 6.73 7.83
N TYR A 240 7.49 5.70 8.45
CA TYR A 240 7.41 4.37 7.84
C TYR A 240 6.73 4.40 6.45
N TYR A 241 5.54 5.01 6.35
CA TYR A 241 4.82 5.08 5.08
C TYR A 241 5.50 5.99 4.05
N ALA A 242 6.22 7.02 4.48
CA ALA A 242 7.03 7.85 3.59
C ALA A 242 8.18 7.04 2.96
N LEU A 243 8.93 6.29 3.76
CA LEU A 243 9.99 5.41 3.29
C LEU A 243 9.45 4.32 2.37
N ARG A 244 8.30 3.76 2.70
CA ARG A 244 7.59 2.79 1.86
C ARG A 244 7.19 3.38 0.50
N ALA A 245 6.62 4.58 0.47
CA ALA A 245 6.23 5.25 -0.77
C ALA A 245 7.43 5.53 -1.69
N MET A 246 8.54 6.03 -1.12
CA MET A 246 9.78 6.28 -1.85
C MET A 246 10.31 5.00 -2.50
N ARG A 247 10.38 3.92 -1.73
CA ARG A 247 10.85 2.63 -2.20
C ARG A 247 10.04 2.09 -3.37
N TYR A 248 8.73 2.00 -3.23
CA TYR A 248 7.86 1.46 -4.27
C TYR A 248 7.89 2.28 -5.57
N LEU A 249 8.10 3.59 -5.45
CA LEU A 249 8.10 4.46 -6.61
C LEU A 249 9.46 4.47 -7.32
N TYR A 250 10.57 4.60 -6.59
CA TYR A 250 11.86 4.89 -7.18
C TYR A 250 12.78 3.68 -7.34
N VAL A 251 12.64 2.60 -6.55
CA VAL A 251 13.49 1.40 -6.74
C VAL A 251 13.36 0.82 -8.15
N PRO A 252 12.15 0.62 -8.72
CA PRO A 252 12.06 0.10 -10.09
C PRO A 252 12.75 1.01 -11.12
N ILE A 253 12.56 2.32 -11.00
CA ILE A 253 13.17 3.30 -11.92
C ILE A 253 14.69 3.22 -11.84
N VAL A 254 15.26 3.31 -10.62
CA VAL A 254 16.71 3.28 -10.42
C VAL A 254 17.33 1.97 -10.90
N VAL A 255 16.69 0.82 -10.66
CA VAL A 255 17.22 -0.47 -11.12
C VAL A 255 17.31 -0.52 -12.64
N ILE A 256 16.28 -0.07 -13.34
CA ILE A 256 16.28 -0.05 -14.82
C ILE A 256 17.24 1.00 -15.37
N GLU A 257 17.31 2.20 -14.80
CA GLU A 257 18.26 3.25 -15.21
C GLU A 257 19.73 2.84 -15.00
N LYS A 258 20.02 1.99 -14.00
CA LYS A 258 21.35 1.43 -13.77
C LYS A 258 21.69 0.27 -14.72
N GLY A 259 20.83 -0.03 -15.70
CA GLY A 259 21.06 -1.02 -16.76
C GLY A 259 20.76 -2.47 -16.36
N PHE A 260 20.07 -2.71 -15.25
CA PHE A 260 19.64 -4.06 -14.90
C PHE A 260 18.43 -4.49 -15.73
N THR A 261 18.31 -5.80 -15.95
CA THR A 261 17.20 -6.38 -16.71
C THR A 261 15.90 -6.36 -15.88
N SER A 262 14.77 -6.43 -16.58
CA SER A 262 13.45 -6.54 -15.95
C SER A 262 13.33 -7.77 -15.06
N GLU A 263 13.92 -8.91 -15.44
CA GLU A 263 13.93 -10.13 -14.62
C GLU A 263 14.66 -9.92 -13.31
N THR A 264 15.82 -9.24 -13.35
CA THR A 264 16.59 -8.90 -12.14
C THR A 264 15.74 -8.05 -11.19
N LEU A 265 15.03 -7.05 -11.71
CA LEU A 265 14.10 -6.25 -10.91
C LEU A 265 13.00 -7.12 -10.30
N GLY A 266 12.40 -8.02 -11.09
CA GLY A 266 11.37 -8.94 -10.62
C GLY A 266 11.84 -9.81 -9.45
N ILE A 267 13.06 -10.36 -9.55
CA ILE A 267 13.69 -11.15 -8.48
C ILE A 267 13.88 -10.30 -7.23
N VAL A 268 14.46 -9.10 -7.35
CA VAL A 268 14.71 -8.20 -6.21
C VAL A 268 13.43 -7.83 -5.48
N LEU A 269 12.38 -7.48 -6.22
CA LEU A 269 11.09 -7.12 -5.64
C LEU A 269 10.41 -8.32 -4.98
N SER A 270 10.47 -9.52 -5.58
CA SER A 270 9.87 -10.74 -5.02
C SER A 270 10.64 -11.24 -3.79
N VAL A 271 11.96 -11.36 -3.88
CA VAL A 271 12.81 -11.74 -2.74
C VAL A 271 12.66 -10.76 -1.59
N GLY A 272 12.44 -9.49 -1.91
CA GLY A 272 12.18 -8.45 -0.93
C GLY A 272 10.92 -8.65 -0.07
N ILE A 273 9.98 -9.48 -0.48
CA ILE A 273 8.78 -9.81 0.34
C ILE A 273 9.08 -10.88 1.39
N LEU A 274 10.08 -11.73 1.17
CA LEU A 274 10.40 -12.83 2.11
C LEU A 274 10.68 -12.36 3.55
N PRO A 275 11.46 -11.27 3.80
CA PRO A 275 11.66 -10.77 5.14
C PRO A 275 10.36 -10.44 5.90
N TYR A 276 9.34 -9.93 5.21
CA TYR A 276 8.04 -9.63 5.84
C TYR A 276 7.38 -10.90 6.35
N ILE A 277 7.31 -11.95 5.53
CA ILE A 277 6.71 -13.23 5.91
C ILE A 277 7.49 -13.87 7.06
N ILE A 278 8.83 -13.84 6.99
CA ILE A 278 9.69 -14.47 7.99
C ILE A 278 9.61 -13.70 9.32
N ILE A 279 9.81 -12.39 9.30
CA ILE A 279 9.88 -11.57 10.52
C ILE A 279 8.53 -11.54 11.23
N GLU A 280 7.42 -11.40 10.51
CA GLU A 280 6.07 -11.41 11.09
C GLU A 280 5.79 -12.67 11.92
N SER A 281 6.39 -13.81 11.56
CA SER A 281 6.16 -15.08 12.25
C SER A 281 6.71 -15.12 13.70
N PHE A 282 7.74 -14.33 14.01
CA PHE A 282 8.42 -14.37 15.32
C PHE A 282 8.54 -13.02 16.03
N ILE A 283 8.30 -11.91 15.32
CA ILE A 283 8.51 -10.55 15.85
C ILE A 283 7.69 -10.28 17.13
N GLY A 284 6.51 -10.86 17.26
CA GLY A 284 5.67 -10.71 18.44
C GLY A 284 6.34 -11.18 19.73
N LYS A 285 7.18 -12.24 19.68
CA LYS A 285 7.97 -12.70 20.83
C LYS A 285 9.09 -11.71 21.17
N LEU A 286 9.72 -11.15 20.14
CA LEU A 286 10.80 -10.19 20.29
C LEU A 286 10.30 -8.84 20.83
N ILE A 287 9.14 -8.38 20.38
CA ILE A 287 8.49 -7.16 20.88
C ILE A 287 8.18 -7.30 22.38
N LYS A 288 7.64 -8.45 22.82
CA LYS A 288 7.38 -8.71 24.23
C LYS A 288 8.65 -8.67 25.10
N LYS A 289 9.79 -9.08 24.55
CA LYS A 289 11.07 -9.13 25.28
C LYS A 289 11.79 -7.79 25.32
N PHE A 290 11.81 -7.05 24.23
CA PHE A 290 12.67 -5.85 24.06
C PHE A 290 11.87 -4.57 23.88
N GLY A 291 10.56 -4.64 23.67
CA GLY A 291 9.68 -3.49 23.43
C GLY A 291 9.66 -3.01 21.99
N VAL A 292 8.59 -2.30 21.62
CA VAL A 292 8.32 -1.79 20.27
C VAL A 292 9.39 -0.80 19.79
N LYS A 293 9.84 0.11 20.68
CA LYS A 293 10.78 1.20 20.32
C LYS A 293 12.12 0.70 19.81
N ILE A 294 12.64 -0.39 20.38
CA ILE A 294 13.93 -0.95 19.96
C ILE A 294 13.86 -1.45 18.52
N TRP A 295 12.80 -2.18 18.16
CA TRP A 295 12.64 -2.73 16.81
C TRP A 295 12.38 -1.65 15.77
N LEU A 296 11.62 -0.62 16.12
CA LEU A 296 11.46 0.57 15.27
C LEU A 296 12.81 1.30 15.07
N THR A 297 13.60 1.44 16.13
CA THR A 297 14.94 2.04 16.02
C THR A 297 15.83 1.26 15.09
N ILE A 298 15.90 -0.08 15.28
CA ILE A 298 16.67 -0.96 14.38
C ILE A 298 16.20 -0.77 12.93
N GLY A 299 14.88 -0.78 12.70
CA GLY A 299 14.30 -0.60 11.38
C GLY A 299 14.68 0.75 10.75
N PHE A 300 14.44 1.87 11.43
CA PHE A 300 14.73 3.21 10.88
C PHE A 300 16.23 3.47 10.70
N VAL A 301 17.06 3.09 11.68
CA VAL A 301 18.51 3.30 11.60
C VAL A 301 19.13 2.45 10.50
N SER A 302 18.80 1.15 10.42
CA SER A 302 19.31 0.28 9.35
C SER A 302 18.82 0.76 7.98
N PHE A 303 17.55 1.19 7.88
CA PHE A 303 17.02 1.76 6.64
C PHE A 303 17.80 3.02 6.23
N ALA A 304 18.08 3.93 7.16
CA ALA A 304 18.87 5.15 6.88
C ALA A 304 20.30 4.82 6.43
N ILE A 305 20.96 3.88 7.10
CA ILE A 305 22.31 3.42 6.74
C ILE A 305 22.30 2.83 5.32
N PHE A 306 21.38 1.92 5.02
CA PHE A 306 21.28 1.34 3.68
C PHE A 306 20.92 2.38 2.61
N SER A 307 20.13 3.39 2.96
CA SER A 307 19.83 4.52 2.06
C SER A 307 21.07 5.32 1.71
N ILE A 308 21.92 5.62 2.70
CA ILE A 308 23.20 6.29 2.46
C ILE A 308 24.07 5.45 1.53
N PHE A 309 24.24 4.15 1.80
CA PHE A 309 25.01 3.27 0.94
C PHE A 309 24.45 3.19 -0.48
N ALA A 310 23.11 3.11 -0.63
CA ALA A 310 22.45 3.06 -1.94
C ALA A 310 22.74 4.30 -2.81
N THR A 311 23.10 5.43 -2.21
CA THR A 311 23.46 6.65 -2.95
C THR A 311 24.81 6.51 -3.67
N PHE A 312 25.75 5.78 -3.08
CA PHE A 312 27.14 5.72 -3.55
C PHE A 312 27.50 4.39 -4.22
N VAL A 313 26.73 3.36 -4.01
CA VAL A 313 26.99 2.00 -4.49
C VAL A 313 26.29 1.75 -5.82
N SER A 314 26.93 0.97 -6.69
CA SER A 314 26.40 0.56 -8.00
C SER A 314 26.50 -0.97 -8.19
N GLY A 315 25.99 -1.46 -9.33
CA GLY A 315 26.05 -2.87 -9.66
C GLY A 315 25.23 -3.77 -8.70
N TYR A 316 25.58 -5.04 -8.60
CA TYR A 316 24.86 -6.02 -7.79
C TYR A 316 24.81 -5.69 -6.29
N ALA A 317 25.79 -4.93 -5.78
CA ALA A 317 25.77 -4.48 -4.39
C ALA A 317 24.61 -3.54 -4.10
N LEU A 318 24.19 -2.70 -5.07
CA LEU A 318 22.97 -1.89 -4.95
C LEU A 318 21.72 -2.76 -4.80
N LEU A 319 21.61 -3.83 -5.59
CA LEU A 319 20.48 -4.77 -5.51
C LEU A 319 20.44 -5.47 -4.14
N ALA A 320 21.60 -5.88 -3.62
CA ALA A 320 21.70 -6.45 -2.27
C ALA A 320 21.23 -5.46 -1.21
N ILE A 321 21.60 -4.18 -1.32
CA ILE A 321 21.09 -3.13 -0.42
C ILE A 321 19.58 -3.01 -0.50
N PHE A 322 18.96 -3.06 -1.67
CA PHE A 322 17.51 -3.01 -1.81
C PHE A 322 16.80 -4.20 -1.17
N VAL A 323 17.42 -5.38 -1.15
CA VAL A 323 16.90 -6.54 -0.41
C VAL A 323 17.07 -6.35 1.10
N LEU A 324 18.22 -5.86 1.56
CA LEU A 324 18.47 -5.58 2.98
C LEU A 324 17.52 -4.49 3.53
N TRP A 325 17.15 -3.52 2.72
CA TRP A 325 16.11 -2.54 3.07
C TRP A 325 14.77 -3.19 3.44
N GLN A 326 14.43 -4.28 2.77
CA GLN A 326 13.17 -4.97 3.06
C GLN A 326 13.16 -5.59 4.45
N ILE A 327 14.33 -6.03 4.96
CA ILE A 327 14.49 -6.49 6.34
C ILE A 327 14.18 -5.34 7.31
N SER A 328 14.74 -4.16 7.05
CA SER A 328 14.46 -2.95 7.84
C SER A 328 12.97 -2.59 7.80
N GLY A 329 12.37 -2.65 6.60
CA GLY A 329 10.94 -2.41 6.39
C GLY A 329 10.05 -3.38 7.17
N ALA A 330 10.40 -4.66 7.20
CA ALA A 330 9.63 -5.68 7.90
C ALA A 330 9.63 -5.49 9.44
N PHE A 331 10.74 -5.05 10.04
CA PHE A 331 10.76 -4.65 11.45
C PHE A 331 9.85 -3.45 11.73
N MET A 332 9.86 -2.46 10.85
CA MET A 332 9.01 -1.27 11.00
C MET A 332 7.53 -1.63 10.81
N GLU A 333 7.18 -2.45 9.81
CA GLU A 333 5.80 -2.83 9.51
C GLU A 333 5.13 -3.54 10.67
N ALA A 334 5.83 -4.44 11.34
CA ALA A 334 5.31 -5.16 12.49
C ALA A 334 5.07 -4.27 13.73
N CYS A 335 5.67 -3.08 13.78
CA CYS A 335 5.76 -2.25 14.99
C CYS A 335 5.10 -0.88 14.89
N HIS A 336 4.97 -0.29 13.70
CA HIS A 336 4.61 1.13 13.55
C HIS A 336 3.25 1.53 14.14
N ASP A 337 2.25 0.67 14.01
CA ASP A 337 0.90 0.90 14.54
C ASP A 337 0.83 0.69 16.06
N LEU A 338 1.73 -0.13 16.63
CA LEU A 338 1.67 -0.51 18.05
C LEU A 338 1.89 0.67 18.99
N LEU A 339 2.70 1.67 18.58
CA LEU A 339 2.91 2.87 19.39
C LEU A 339 1.60 3.63 19.66
N PHE A 340 0.69 3.69 18.70
CA PHE A 340 -0.61 4.30 18.90
C PHE A 340 -1.44 3.53 19.92
N PHE A 341 -1.46 2.20 19.83
CA PHE A 341 -2.25 1.36 20.73
C PHE A 341 -1.67 1.30 22.14
N ASP A 342 -0.34 1.39 22.29
CA ASP A 342 0.34 1.42 23.59
C ASP A 342 0.14 2.74 24.32
N ASP A 343 0.23 3.89 23.61
CA ASP A 343 0.13 5.22 24.20
C ASP A 343 -1.34 5.71 24.32
N MET A 344 -2.31 5.05 23.63
CA MET A 344 -3.71 5.47 23.65
C MET A 344 -4.60 4.56 24.51
N PRO A 345 -5.29 5.07 25.53
CA PRO A 345 -6.26 4.32 26.32
C PRO A 345 -7.36 3.70 25.43
N LYS A 346 -7.75 2.44 25.72
CA LYS A 346 -8.69 1.65 24.92
C LYS A 346 -10.00 2.38 24.63
N GLU A 347 -10.51 3.15 25.59
CA GLU A 347 -11.75 3.93 25.51
C GLU A 347 -11.70 5.01 24.41
N HIS A 348 -10.51 5.51 24.09
CA HIS A 348 -10.31 6.59 23.13
C HIS A 348 -9.77 6.13 21.78
N GLN A 349 -9.30 4.87 21.67
CA GLN A 349 -8.72 4.34 20.43
C GLN A 349 -9.65 4.49 19.22
N ALA A 350 -10.89 4.06 19.34
CA ALA A 350 -11.88 4.15 18.24
C ALA A 350 -12.13 5.60 17.77
N ARG A 351 -12.08 6.58 18.71
CA ARG A 351 -12.29 8.01 18.40
C ARG A 351 -11.12 8.60 17.64
N PHE A 352 -9.89 8.26 18.03
CA PHE A 352 -8.68 8.91 17.52
C PHE A 352 -8.03 8.14 16.36
N TYR A 353 -8.38 6.87 16.17
CA TYR A 353 -7.80 6.03 15.11
C TYR A 353 -7.98 6.62 13.71
N GLY A 354 -9.11 7.27 13.41
CA GLY A 354 -9.33 7.94 12.13
C GLY A 354 -8.34 9.05 11.84
N VAL A 355 -7.95 9.83 12.86
CA VAL A 355 -6.92 10.86 12.73
C VAL A 355 -5.54 10.22 12.56
N PHE A 356 -5.23 9.20 13.37
CA PHE A 356 -3.98 8.45 13.25
C PHE A 356 -3.79 7.86 11.85
N ARG A 357 -4.84 7.30 11.24
CA ARG A 357 -4.79 6.72 9.88
C ARG A 357 -4.46 7.73 8.78
N THR A 358 -4.58 9.04 9.02
CA THR A 358 -4.10 10.03 8.04
C THR A 358 -2.58 10.01 7.88
N SER A 359 -1.83 9.53 8.89
CA SER A 359 -0.39 9.30 8.80
C SER A 359 0.02 8.22 7.77
N VAL A 360 -0.94 7.47 7.24
CA VAL A 360 -0.74 6.52 6.13
C VAL A 360 -0.86 7.22 4.77
N ASN A 361 -1.80 8.15 4.65
CA ASN A 361 -2.16 8.76 3.37
C ASN A 361 -1.28 9.98 3.04
N PHE A 362 -1.00 10.85 4.01
CA PHE A 362 -0.17 12.04 3.79
C PHE A 362 1.24 11.73 3.29
N PRO A 363 1.95 10.68 3.78
CA PRO A 363 3.25 10.31 3.24
C PRO A 363 3.24 10.00 1.76
N SER A 364 2.18 9.38 1.25
CA SER A 364 2.03 9.07 -0.17
C SER A 364 1.91 10.32 -1.06
N VAL A 365 1.61 11.48 -0.47
CA VAL A 365 1.66 12.79 -1.15
C VAL A 365 3.02 13.43 -1.00
N ILE A 366 3.50 13.56 0.24
CA ILE A 366 4.68 14.37 0.57
C ILE A 366 5.97 13.70 0.11
N ALA A 367 6.13 12.39 0.34
CA ALA A 367 7.37 11.70 0.02
C ALA A 367 7.69 11.69 -1.47
N PRO A 368 6.78 11.36 -2.40
CA PRO A 368 7.05 11.45 -3.83
C PRO A 368 7.40 12.85 -4.32
N ILE A 369 6.78 13.90 -3.77
CA ILE A 369 7.12 15.29 -4.11
C ILE A 369 8.56 15.60 -3.69
N LEU A 370 8.92 15.26 -2.43
CA LEU A 370 10.28 15.48 -1.92
C LEU A 370 11.31 14.68 -2.73
N GLY A 371 10.99 13.45 -3.12
CA GLY A 371 11.83 12.64 -4.00
C GLY A 371 12.01 13.28 -5.37
N GLY A 372 10.92 13.74 -6.00
CA GLY A 372 10.96 14.43 -7.27
C GLY A 372 11.77 15.73 -7.23
N ILE A 373 11.59 16.54 -6.18
CA ILE A 373 12.39 17.77 -5.97
C ILE A 373 13.89 17.41 -5.79
N CYS A 374 14.19 16.38 -5.01
CA CYS A 374 15.56 15.94 -4.79
C CYS A 374 16.24 15.53 -6.10
N ILE A 375 15.55 14.76 -6.95
CA ILE A 375 16.05 14.38 -8.28
C ILE A 375 16.29 15.63 -9.13
N ALA A 376 15.34 16.56 -9.18
CA ALA A 376 15.47 17.78 -10.00
C ALA A 376 16.62 18.67 -9.54
N VAL A 377 16.86 18.77 -8.23
CA VAL A 377 17.94 19.62 -7.68
C VAL A 377 19.33 19.01 -7.90
N PHE A 378 19.46 17.70 -7.66
CA PHE A 378 20.77 17.02 -7.76
C PHE A 378 21.02 16.39 -9.14
N ASN A 379 20.06 16.46 -10.03
CA ASN A 379 20.12 15.87 -11.38
C ASN A 379 20.54 14.38 -11.36
N SER A 380 20.00 13.64 -10.39
CA SER A 380 20.33 12.23 -10.17
C SER A 380 19.19 11.50 -9.44
N THR A 381 18.74 10.39 -9.98
CA THR A 381 17.73 9.53 -9.35
C THR A 381 18.22 8.89 -8.05
N SER A 382 19.54 8.63 -7.95
CA SER A 382 20.14 8.11 -6.72
C SER A 382 20.08 9.11 -5.55
N ALA A 383 19.88 10.41 -5.80
CA ALA A 383 19.75 11.42 -4.76
C ALA A 383 18.49 11.23 -3.88
N VAL A 384 17.49 10.54 -4.38
CA VAL A 384 16.29 10.14 -3.61
C VAL A 384 16.67 9.43 -2.31
N TRP A 385 17.73 8.65 -2.31
CA TRP A 385 18.16 7.89 -1.14
C TRP A 385 18.70 8.76 -0.01
N LEU A 386 19.22 9.96 -0.31
CA LEU A 386 19.62 10.92 0.73
C LEU A 386 18.41 11.43 1.51
N ILE A 387 17.31 11.78 0.83
CA ILE A 387 16.11 12.22 1.53
C ILE A 387 15.46 11.09 2.34
N THR A 388 15.53 9.84 1.85
CA THR A 388 15.06 8.68 2.61
C THR A 388 15.90 8.44 3.86
N ALA A 389 17.22 8.63 3.78
CA ALA A 389 18.12 8.55 4.95
C ALA A 389 17.76 9.62 5.99
N VAL A 390 17.57 10.87 5.56
CA VAL A 390 17.14 11.97 6.44
C VAL A 390 15.81 11.65 7.12
N MET A 391 14.83 11.15 6.38
CA MET A 391 13.52 10.75 6.94
C MET A 391 13.66 9.64 7.99
N GLY A 392 14.51 8.62 7.75
CA GLY A 392 14.78 7.55 8.69
C GLY A 392 15.43 8.07 9.99
N ILE A 393 16.41 8.96 9.87
CA ILE A 393 17.07 9.61 11.03
C ILE A 393 16.08 10.45 11.82
N LEU A 394 15.31 11.31 11.16
CA LEU A 394 14.29 12.14 11.82
C LEU A 394 13.24 11.31 12.54
N SER A 395 12.77 10.21 11.93
CA SER A 395 11.83 9.29 12.55
C SER A 395 12.43 8.64 13.82
N THR A 396 13.72 8.30 13.79
CA THR A 396 14.44 7.76 14.95
C THR A 396 14.54 8.81 16.07
N ILE A 397 14.89 10.05 15.75
CA ILE A 397 14.99 11.13 16.74
C ILE A 397 13.63 11.38 17.41
N VAL A 398 12.56 11.44 16.62
CA VAL A 398 11.20 11.64 17.15
C VAL A 398 10.75 10.46 18.01
N LEU A 399 11.11 9.22 17.63
CA LEU A 399 10.80 8.02 18.40
C LEU A 399 11.32 8.09 19.84
N TRP A 400 12.49 8.69 20.04
CA TRP A 400 13.13 8.84 21.35
C TRP A 400 12.88 10.20 22.02
N SER A 401 12.16 11.10 21.38
CA SER A 401 11.76 12.36 22.01
C SER A 401 10.87 12.09 23.23
N ARG A 402 11.04 12.92 24.26
CA ARG A 402 10.31 12.78 25.55
C ARG A 402 8.87 13.30 25.54
N LYS A 403 8.42 13.90 24.41
CA LYS A 403 7.08 14.49 24.29
C LYS A 403 6.18 13.68 23.38
#